data_f8d2435dfc73b041087d0d3188ced6d4
#
_entry.id   f8d2435dfc73b041087d0d3188ced6d4
#
_cell.length_a   1.000
_cell.length_b   1.000
_cell.length_c   1.000
_cell.angle_alpha   90.00
_cell.angle_beta   90.00
_cell.angle_gamma   90.00
#
_symmetry.space_group_name_H-M   'P 1'
#
loop_
_entity.id
_entity.type
_entity.pdbx_description
1 polymer ?
#
loop_
_entity_poly.entity_id
_entity_poly.type
_entity_poly.pdbx_seq_one_letter_code
_entity_poly.pdbx_strand_id
1 'polypeptide(L)'
;SALPESAIARFLMTLQIGVVMDPIESINVKKDTTLAMLLAAQQKGWSVQYMTQPDLYSHEGVSRAKVRALTVEDNPEDWFKYGADKDIELNELDVILMRKDPPFDLDYIYSTYLLEQAHLSGTLVVNNPQSLRDCNEKIFATQFPQCCPALLVSANPGRLKAFHLEHKDVIYKPLDGMGGSSIFRAKPEEANLSVIIETLTQHGRRQIMAQRFIPDIINGDKRILMIDGVPVPYALARIPATGESRGNLAAGGNGVAQPLSDQDLWICQQVSSALKEKGLLFVGLDVIGDYLTEINVTSPTCIREIDAAYNLNIAGDLMDTIEQKIALKAR
;
A
#
# COMPACT_ATOMS: atom_id res chain seq x y z
N SER A 1 -34.39 -13.64 -18.13
CA SER A 1 -33.84 -13.09 -19.36
C SER A 1 -32.41 -13.55 -19.50
N ALA A 2 -32.12 -14.28 -20.61
CA ALA A 2 -30.77 -14.73 -20.88
C ALA A 2 -29.84 -13.55 -21.11
N LEU A 3 -28.63 -13.62 -20.57
CA LEU A 3 -27.58 -12.65 -20.83
C LEU A 3 -27.30 -12.58 -22.34
N PRO A 4 -27.01 -11.41 -22.93
CA PRO A 4 -26.66 -11.29 -24.33
C PRO A 4 -25.36 -12.10 -24.61
N GLU A 5 -25.31 -12.79 -25.75
CA GLU A 5 -24.17 -13.64 -26.16
C GLU A 5 -22.81 -12.92 -26.09
N SER A 6 -22.80 -11.60 -26.31
CA SER A 6 -21.59 -10.78 -26.14
C SER A 6 -21.07 -10.68 -24.70
N ALA A 7 -21.97 -10.76 -23.70
CA ALA A 7 -21.60 -10.76 -22.28
C ALA A 7 -21.09 -12.14 -21.85
N ILE A 8 -21.67 -13.21 -22.40
CA ILE A 8 -21.24 -14.60 -22.18
C ILE A 8 -19.86 -14.85 -22.82
N ALA A 9 -19.64 -14.33 -24.04
CA ALA A 9 -18.34 -14.45 -24.72
C ALA A 9 -17.22 -13.72 -23.98
N ARG A 10 -17.51 -12.59 -23.36
CA ARG A 10 -16.53 -11.84 -22.54
C ARG A 10 -16.23 -12.52 -21.21
N PHE A 11 -17.16 -13.30 -20.67
CA PHE A 11 -16.98 -14.11 -19.45
C PHE A 11 -16.05 -15.33 -19.65
N LEU A 12 -15.86 -15.74 -20.91
CA LEU A 12 -14.97 -16.84 -21.30
C LEU A 12 -13.60 -16.36 -21.79
N MET A 13 -13.38 -15.04 -21.89
CA MET A 13 -12.08 -14.48 -22.26
C MET A 13 -11.18 -14.37 -21.05
N THR A 14 -9.99 -14.91 -21.15
CA THR A 14 -8.93 -14.74 -20.16
C THR A 14 -8.60 -13.26 -19.99
N LEU A 15 -8.73 -12.72 -18.76
CA LEU A 15 -8.38 -11.33 -18.49
C LEU A 15 -6.89 -11.11 -18.66
N GLN A 16 -6.53 -9.91 -19.13
CA GLN A 16 -5.15 -9.43 -19.25
C GLN A 16 -4.83 -8.54 -18.05
N ILE A 17 -3.95 -9.02 -17.19
CA ILE A 17 -3.50 -8.27 -16.02
C ILE A 17 -2.07 -7.77 -16.23
N GLY A 18 -1.87 -6.45 -16.08
CA GLY A 18 -0.55 -5.84 -16.03
C GLY A 18 -0.10 -5.65 -14.58
N VAL A 19 1.20 -5.71 -14.35
CA VAL A 19 1.80 -5.37 -13.08
C VAL A 19 2.98 -4.43 -13.30
N VAL A 20 2.95 -3.29 -12.62
CA VAL A 20 4.10 -2.37 -12.51
C VAL A 20 4.75 -2.63 -11.16
N MET A 21 5.97 -3.14 -11.16
CA MET A 21 6.67 -3.54 -9.94
C MET A 21 8.16 -3.32 -10.07
N ASP A 22 8.88 -3.39 -8.95
CA ASP A 22 10.33 -3.48 -8.97
C ASP A 22 10.79 -4.82 -9.60
N PRO A 23 12.06 -4.94 -10.04
CA PRO A 23 12.53 -6.13 -10.73
C PRO A 23 12.19 -7.41 -9.97
N ILE A 24 11.48 -8.33 -10.65
CA ILE A 24 11.00 -9.59 -10.05
C ILE A 24 12.15 -10.49 -9.59
N GLU A 25 13.32 -10.32 -10.16
CA GLU A 25 14.54 -11.06 -9.79
C GLU A 25 14.98 -10.78 -8.35
N SER A 26 14.60 -9.62 -7.79
CA SER A 26 15.08 -9.15 -6.48
C SER A 26 14.10 -9.37 -5.34
N ILE A 27 12.92 -9.97 -5.58
CA ILE A 27 11.91 -10.16 -4.54
C ILE A 27 12.30 -11.26 -3.53
N ASN A 28 11.76 -11.15 -2.33
CA ASN A 28 11.77 -12.25 -1.36
C ASN A 28 10.54 -13.11 -1.56
N VAL A 29 10.69 -14.24 -2.26
CA VAL A 29 9.58 -15.11 -2.67
C VAL A 29 8.68 -15.52 -1.51
N LYS A 30 9.24 -15.78 -0.34
CA LYS A 30 8.48 -16.24 0.84
C LYS A 30 7.57 -15.16 1.44
N LYS A 31 7.86 -13.87 1.18
CA LYS A 31 7.18 -12.73 1.80
C LYS A 31 6.49 -11.81 0.81
N ASP A 32 6.80 -11.92 -0.46
CA ASP A 32 6.36 -10.94 -1.45
C ASP A 32 4.86 -10.99 -1.70
N THR A 33 4.18 -9.88 -1.42
CA THR A 33 2.74 -9.72 -1.60
C THR A 33 2.36 -9.65 -3.07
N THR A 34 3.17 -9.01 -3.91
CA THR A 34 2.90 -8.91 -5.34
C THR A 34 2.96 -10.28 -6.00
N LEU A 35 3.94 -11.11 -5.64
CA LEU A 35 3.98 -12.51 -6.11
C LEU A 35 2.70 -13.28 -5.74
N ALA A 36 2.20 -13.12 -4.51
CA ALA A 36 0.93 -13.74 -4.11
C ALA A 36 -0.24 -13.29 -5.00
N MET A 37 -0.30 -12.01 -5.37
CA MET A 37 -1.31 -11.48 -6.29
C MET A 37 -1.19 -12.10 -7.69
N LEU A 38 0.04 -12.23 -8.22
CA LEU A 38 0.28 -12.81 -9.55
C LEU A 38 -0.04 -14.31 -9.58
N LEU A 39 0.28 -15.05 -8.52
CA LEU A 39 -0.11 -16.45 -8.37
C LEU A 39 -1.64 -16.61 -8.38
N ALA A 40 -2.36 -15.76 -7.66
CA ALA A 40 -3.81 -15.76 -7.62
C ALA A 40 -4.44 -15.44 -8.99
N ALA A 41 -3.91 -14.44 -9.70
CA ALA A 41 -4.34 -14.11 -11.06
C ALA A 41 -4.12 -15.28 -12.03
N GLN A 42 -2.96 -15.91 -11.96
CA GLN A 42 -2.61 -17.05 -12.79
C GLN A 42 -3.51 -18.26 -12.51
N GLN A 43 -3.91 -18.51 -11.25
CA GLN A 43 -4.87 -19.56 -10.88
C GLN A 43 -6.26 -19.34 -11.50
N LYS A 44 -6.64 -18.08 -11.75
CA LYS A 44 -7.87 -17.75 -12.48
C LYS A 44 -7.73 -17.87 -14.00
N GLY A 45 -6.57 -18.26 -14.51
CA GLY A 45 -6.27 -18.34 -15.93
C GLY A 45 -6.01 -17.00 -16.60
N TRP A 46 -5.74 -15.96 -15.84
CA TRP A 46 -5.40 -14.63 -16.39
C TRP A 46 -3.99 -14.60 -16.95
N SER A 47 -3.80 -13.86 -18.04
CA SER A 47 -2.47 -13.63 -18.61
C SER A 47 -1.79 -12.45 -17.93
N VAL A 48 -0.60 -12.66 -17.41
CA VAL A 48 0.18 -11.63 -16.71
C VAL A 48 1.15 -10.94 -17.67
N GLN A 49 1.12 -9.61 -17.70
CA GLN A 49 2.04 -8.75 -18.41
C GLN A 49 2.88 -7.96 -17.41
N TYR A 50 4.16 -8.25 -17.37
CA TYR A 50 5.12 -7.64 -16.45
C TYR A 50 5.75 -6.40 -17.07
N MET A 51 5.88 -5.35 -16.26
CA MET A 51 6.61 -4.14 -16.59
C MET A 51 7.22 -3.51 -15.33
N THR A 52 8.33 -2.82 -15.51
CA THR A 52 8.91 -1.95 -14.50
C THR A 52 8.54 -0.50 -14.79
N GLN A 53 8.80 0.40 -13.86
CA GLN A 53 8.46 1.81 -14.01
C GLN A 53 9.06 2.45 -15.28
N PRO A 54 10.33 2.21 -15.65
CA PRO A 54 10.90 2.76 -16.89
C PRO A 54 10.29 2.24 -18.20
N ASP A 55 9.54 1.14 -18.16
CA ASP A 55 8.88 0.59 -19.33
C ASP A 55 7.63 1.39 -19.75
N LEU A 56 7.09 2.21 -18.83
CA LEU A 56 5.94 3.08 -19.08
C LEU A 56 6.37 4.30 -19.89
N TYR A 57 5.57 4.66 -20.90
CA TYR A 57 5.78 5.88 -21.68
C TYR A 57 4.47 6.39 -22.30
N SER A 58 4.50 7.62 -22.81
CA SER A 58 3.41 8.20 -23.58
C SER A 58 3.93 8.59 -24.96
N HIS A 59 3.19 8.23 -26.00
CA HIS A 59 3.46 8.64 -27.36
C HIS A 59 2.21 9.30 -27.93
N GLU A 60 2.34 10.56 -28.35
CA GLU A 60 1.23 11.36 -28.89
C GLU A 60 -0.05 11.32 -28.03
N GLY A 61 0.13 11.37 -26.70
CA GLY A 61 -0.98 11.36 -25.74
C GLY A 61 -1.56 9.97 -25.43
N VAL A 62 -1.02 8.90 -25.99
CA VAL A 62 -1.42 7.53 -25.71
C VAL A 62 -0.42 6.88 -24.74
N SER A 63 -0.91 6.40 -23.62
CA SER A 63 -0.09 5.67 -22.64
C SER A 63 0.21 4.25 -23.10
N ARG A 64 1.47 3.90 -23.11
CA ARG A 64 2.02 2.64 -23.62
C ARG A 64 3.02 2.03 -22.65
N ALA A 65 3.34 0.79 -22.85
CA ALA A 65 4.45 0.13 -22.14
C ALA A 65 5.08 -0.98 -22.97
N LYS A 66 6.38 -1.16 -22.76
CA LYS A 66 7.04 -2.41 -23.10
C LYS A 66 6.74 -3.43 -22.01
N VAL A 67 6.07 -4.52 -22.36
CA VAL A 67 5.70 -5.57 -21.42
C VAL A 67 6.32 -6.90 -21.79
N ARG A 68 6.46 -7.77 -20.80
CA ARG A 68 6.84 -9.17 -20.98
C ARG A 68 5.76 -10.07 -20.44
N ALA A 69 5.34 -11.06 -21.19
CA ALA A 69 4.52 -12.13 -20.65
C ALA A 69 5.27 -12.80 -19.49
N LEU A 70 4.57 -13.09 -18.40
CA LEU A 70 5.16 -13.61 -17.18
C LEU A 70 4.37 -14.83 -16.69
N THR A 71 5.09 -15.89 -16.34
CA THR A 71 4.58 -17.02 -15.59
C THR A 71 5.28 -17.08 -14.26
N VAL A 72 4.55 -17.31 -13.17
CA VAL A 72 5.09 -17.35 -11.81
C VAL A 72 4.80 -18.70 -11.12
N GLU A 73 5.70 -19.08 -10.23
CA GLU A 73 5.58 -20.26 -9.38
C GLU A 73 5.95 -19.91 -7.93
N ASP A 74 5.32 -20.59 -6.96
CA ASP A 74 5.67 -20.45 -5.56
C ASP A 74 6.86 -21.35 -5.18
N ASN A 75 7.99 -21.09 -5.83
CA ASN A 75 9.23 -21.84 -5.67
C ASN A 75 10.41 -20.85 -5.49
N PRO A 76 11.03 -20.77 -4.31
CA PRO A 76 12.13 -19.83 -4.06
C PRO A 76 13.36 -19.98 -4.96
N GLU A 77 13.53 -21.15 -5.58
CA GLU A 77 14.69 -21.43 -6.46
C GLU A 77 14.39 -21.08 -7.94
N ASP A 78 13.10 -21.06 -8.33
CA ASP A 78 12.69 -20.79 -9.71
C ASP A 78 11.25 -20.26 -9.72
N TRP A 79 11.08 -18.94 -9.45
CA TRP A 79 9.74 -18.35 -9.20
C TRP A 79 9.13 -17.63 -10.38
N PHE A 80 9.87 -17.42 -11.47
CA PHE A 80 9.33 -16.73 -12.64
C PHE A 80 9.97 -17.17 -13.94
N LYS A 81 9.22 -17.02 -15.02
CA LYS A 81 9.71 -17.20 -16.40
C LYS A 81 9.15 -16.09 -17.28
N TYR A 82 10.03 -15.45 -18.04
CA TYR A 82 9.63 -14.50 -19.06
C TYR A 82 9.18 -15.22 -20.34
N GLY A 83 8.08 -14.74 -20.94
CA GLY A 83 7.66 -15.09 -22.28
C GLY A 83 8.00 -14.00 -23.28
N ALA A 84 7.12 -13.77 -24.26
CA ALA A 84 7.32 -12.80 -25.32
C ALA A 84 7.29 -11.35 -24.83
N ASP A 85 8.20 -10.53 -25.38
CA ASP A 85 8.16 -9.08 -25.25
C ASP A 85 7.13 -8.49 -26.23
N LYS A 86 6.40 -7.48 -25.76
CA LYS A 86 5.45 -6.71 -26.59
C LYS A 86 5.52 -5.24 -26.24
N ASP A 87 5.19 -4.39 -27.18
CA ASP A 87 4.88 -2.99 -26.96
C ASP A 87 3.37 -2.79 -27.16
N ILE A 88 2.67 -2.37 -26.12
CA ILE A 88 1.21 -2.30 -26.09
C ILE A 88 0.71 -0.92 -25.65
N GLU A 89 -0.51 -0.60 -26.04
CA GLU A 89 -1.26 0.46 -25.36
C GLU A 89 -1.75 -0.07 -24.01
N LEU A 90 -1.64 0.73 -22.95
CA LEU A 90 -2.02 0.28 -21.61
C LEU A 90 -3.51 -0.06 -21.50
N ASN A 91 -4.37 0.56 -22.34
CA ASN A 91 -5.80 0.27 -22.38
C ASN A 91 -6.16 -1.09 -23.00
N GLU A 92 -5.18 -1.83 -23.55
CA GLU A 92 -5.36 -3.23 -23.93
C GLU A 92 -5.42 -4.17 -22.71
N LEU A 93 -4.99 -3.70 -21.54
CA LEU A 93 -5.06 -4.44 -20.29
C LEU A 93 -6.40 -4.22 -19.60
N ASP A 94 -7.00 -5.28 -19.06
CA ASP A 94 -8.25 -5.20 -18.29
C ASP A 94 -8.02 -4.59 -16.91
N VAL A 95 -6.88 -4.92 -16.28
CA VAL A 95 -6.47 -4.42 -14.98
C VAL A 95 -4.96 -4.23 -14.92
N ILE A 96 -4.53 -3.21 -14.19
CA ILE A 96 -3.12 -2.95 -13.90
C ILE A 96 -2.94 -2.82 -12.39
N LEU A 97 -2.05 -3.63 -11.82
CA LEU A 97 -1.62 -3.50 -10.44
C LEU A 97 -0.42 -2.55 -10.38
N MET A 98 -0.58 -1.41 -9.71
CA MET A 98 0.52 -0.51 -9.42
C MET A 98 1.18 -0.94 -8.11
N ARG A 99 2.24 -1.72 -8.21
CA ARG A 99 2.95 -2.34 -7.09
C ARG A 99 4.40 -1.87 -6.95
N LYS A 100 4.76 -0.77 -7.63
CA LYS A 100 6.07 -0.14 -7.45
C LYS A 100 6.24 0.28 -5.99
N ASP A 101 7.30 -0.18 -5.36
CA ASP A 101 7.65 0.21 -4.01
C ASP A 101 8.06 1.68 -3.92
N PRO A 102 7.92 2.33 -2.76
CA PRO A 102 8.52 3.64 -2.54
C PRO A 102 10.03 3.64 -2.90
N PRO A 103 10.60 4.82 -3.23
CA PRO A 103 10.14 6.15 -2.82
C PRO A 103 8.98 6.68 -3.63
N PHE A 104 8.10 7.44 -2.98
CA PHE A 104 7.08 8.25 -3.62
C PHE A 104 7.73 9.58 -4.03
N ASP A 105 8.23 9.62 -5.25
CA ASP A 105 8.98 10.73 -5.85
C ASP A 105 8.30 11.24 -7.12
N LEU A 106 8.94 12.16 -7.83
CA LEU A 106 8.40 12.68 -9.08
C LEU A 106 8.24 11.59 -10.14
N ASP A 107 9.14 10.62 -10.23
CA ASP A 107 9.02 9.53 -11.19
C ASP A 107 7.84 8.62 -10.87
N TYR A 108 7.55 8.40 -9.58
CA TYR A 108 6.32 7.72 -9.16
C TYR A 108 5.08 8.51 -9.60
N ILE A 109 5.05 9.82 -9.38
CA ILE A 109 3.96 10.71 -9.79
C ILE A 109 3.78 10.68 -11.31
N TYR A 110 4.85 10.77 -12.09
CA TYR A 110 4.78 10.67 -13.55
C TYR A 110 4.21 9.32 -14.01
N SER A 111 4.59 8.24 -13.36
CA SER A 111 4.01 6.91 -13.63
C SER A 111 2.49 6.91 -13.39
N THR A 112 2.02 7.55 -12.32
CA THR A 112 0.58 7.64 -12.05
C THR A 112 -0.18 8.43 -13.12
N TYR A 113 0.41 9.47 -13.72
CA TYR A 113 -0.21 10.19 -14.85
C TYR A 113 -0.38 9.30 -16.07
N LEU A 114 0.61 8.46 -16.37
CA LEU A 114 0.52 7.51 -17.49
C LEU A 114 -0.55 6.45 -17.23
N LEU A 115 -0.61 5.92 -16.01
CA LEU A 115 -1.63 4.95 -15.61
C LEU A 115 -3.04 5.54 -15.59
N GLU A 116 -3.18 6.83 -15.27
CA GLU A 116 -4.48 7.52 -15.25
C GLU A 116 -5.13 7.56 -16.64
N GLN A 117 -4.35 7.75 -17.69
CA GLN A 117 -4.89 7.70 -19.06
C GLN A 117 -5.47 6.32 -19.38
N ALA A 118 -4.80 5.25 -18.98
CA ALA A 118 -5.35 3.90 -19.12
C ALA A 118 -6.64 3.73 -18.30
N HIS A 119 -6.67 4.28 -17.09
CA HIS A 119 -7.85 4.23 -16.21
C HIS A 119 -9.04 4.97 -16.83
N LEU A 120 -8.83 6.16 -17.38
CA LEU A 120 -9.87 6.94 -18.07
C LEU A 120 -10.36 6.25 -19.36
N SER A 121 -9.53 5.42 -19.97
CA SER A 121 -9.87 4.62 -21.16
C SER A 121 -10.54 3.29 -20.83
N GLY A 122 -10.78 2.98 -19.55
CA GLY A 122 -11.55 1.81 -19.09
C GLY A 122 -10.77 0.72 -18.38
N THR A 123 -9.45 0.75 -18.37
CA THR A 123 -8.64 -0.19 -17.57
C THR A 123 -8.85 0.05 -16.08
N LEU A 124 -9.04 -1.01 -15.30
CA LEU A 124 -9.05 -0.90 -13.85
C LEU A 124 -7.62 -0.80 -13.33
N VAL A 125 -7.25 0.32 -12.73
CA VAL A 125 -5.94 0.46 -12.08
C VAL A 125 -6.10 0.31 -10.57
N VAL A 126 -5.35 -0.56 -9.97
CA VAL A 126 -5.35 -0.85 -8.53
C VAL A 126 -4.02 -0.39 -7.91
N ASN A 127 -4.02 0.66 -7.12
CA ASN A 127 -5.14 1.55 -6.77
C ASN A 127 -5.30 2.68 -7.80
N ASN A 128 -6.42 3.40 -7.69
CA ASN A 128 -6.72 4.55 -8.55
C ASN A 128 -5.54 5.53 -8.61
N PRO A 129 -5.04 5.90 -9.80
CA PRO A 129 -3.83 6.69 -9.94
C PRO A 129 -3.89 8.09 -9.29
N GLN A 130 -5.02 8.78 -9.40
CA GLN A 130 -5.20 10.07 -8.73
C GLN A 130 -5.14 9.91 -7.22
N SER A 131 -5.77 8.89 -6.67
CA SER A 131 -5.77 8.61 -5.24
C SER A 131 -4.38 8.22 -4.72
N LEU A 132 -3.55 7.55 -5.53
CA LEU A 132 -2.15 7.31 -5.20
C LEU A 132 -1.38 8.62 -4.99
N ARG A 133 -1.67 9.66 -5.79
CA ARG A 133 -1.07 10.99 -5.62
C ARG A 133 -1.63 11.73 -4.41
N ASP A 134 -2.93 11.62 -4.16
CA ASP A 134 -3.66 12.42 -3.16
C ASP A 134 -3.51 11.88 -1.74
N CYS A 135 -3.21 10.61 -1.57
CA CYS A 135 -3.28 9.89 -0.29
C CYS A 135 -1.90 9.49 0.22
N ASN A 136 -1.13 10.48 0.70
CA ASN A 136 0.08 10.19 1.48
C ASN A 136 -0.29 9.39 2.74
N GLU A 137 0.45 8.34 3.06
CA GLU A 137 0.11 7.38 4.12
C GLU A 137 -0.11 8.02 5.50
N LYS A 138 0.60 9.09 5.82
CA LYS A 138 0.51 9.79 7.11
C LYS A 138 -0.51 10.91 7.08
N ILE A 139 -0.49 11.72 6.03
CA ILE A 139 -1.42 12.86 5.89
C ILE A 139 -2.85 12.38 5.67
N PHE A 140 -3.06 11.33 4.88
CA PHE A 140 -4.41 10.81 4.65
C PHE A 140 -5.06 10.31 5.95
N ALA A 141 -4.28 9.67 6.83
CA ALA A 141 -4.78 9.25 8.14
C ALA A 141 -5.34 10.43 8.97
N THR A 142 -4.78 11.64 8.81
CA THR A 142 -5.23 12.83 9.55
C THR A 142 -6.64 13.29 9.18
N GLN A 143 -7.21 12.81 8.09
CA GLN A 143 -8.62 13.06 7.74
C GLN A 143 -9.60 12.29 8.63
N PHE A 144 -9.10 11.37 9.46
CA PHE A 144 -9.85 10.60 10.44
C PHE A 144 -9.36 10.89 11.86
N PRO A 145 -9.47 12.15 12.34
CA PRO A 145 -8.87 12.56 13.62
C PRO A 145 -9.43 11.78 14.81
N GLN A 146 -10.66 11.26 14.72
CA GLN A 146 -11.27 10.41 15.75
C GLN A 146 -10.54 9.07 15.92
N CYS A 147 -9.81 8.61 14.89
CA CYS A 147 -9.04 7.37 14.92
C CYS A 147 -7.58 7.58 15.32
N CYS A 148 -7.08 8.82 15.28
CA CYS A 148 -5.66 9.13 15.43
C CYS A 148 -5.28 9.50 16.86
N PRO A 149 -4.01 9.30 17.27
CA PRO A 149 -3.48 9.92 18.47
C PRO A 149 -3.35 11.43 18.26
N ALA A 150 -3.05 12.18 19.32
CA ALA A 150 -2.66 13.58 19.18
C ALA A 150 -1.48 13.69 18.21
N LEU A 151 -1.60 14.55 17.22
CA LEU A 151 -0.58 14.76 16.19
C LEU A 151 -0.56 16.19 15.69
N LEU A 152 0.58 16.59 15.14
CA LEU A 152 0.81 17.90 14.52
C LEU A 152 1.61 17.68 13.23
N VAL A 153 1.22 18.34 12.17
CA VAL A 153 2.03 18.46 10.94
C VAL A 153 2.48 19.90 10.82
N SER A 154 3.78 20.12 10.83
CA SER A 154 4.35 21.48 10.77
C SER A 154 5.81 21.45 10.31
N ALA A 155 6.25 22.54 9.67
CA ALA A 155 7.67 22.85 9.48
C ALA A 155 8.20 23.81 10.56
N ASN A 156 7.33 24.39 11.37
CA ASN A 156 7.70 25.44 12.34
C ASN A 156 8.30 24.82 13.62
N PRO A 157 9.59 25.05 13.91
CA PRO A 157 10.24 24.48 15.10
C PRO A 157 9.58 24.86 16.41
N GLY A 158 9.05 26.09 16.53
CA GLY A 158 8.38 26.55 17.74
C GLY A 158 7.10 25.76 18.04
N ARG A 159 6.29 25.50 17.02
CA ARG A 159 5.07 24.66 17.15
C ARG A 159 5.42 23.21 17.49
N LEU A 160 6.47 22.67 16.88
CA LEU A 160 6.91 21.30 17.14
C LEU A 160 7.45 21.14 18.58
N LYS A 161 8.18 22.13 19.09
CA LYS A 161 8.63 22.19 20.49
C LYS A 161 7.47 22.34 21.47
N ALA A 162 6.49 23.18 21.16
CA ALA A 162 5.29 23.36 21.99
C ALA A 162 4.50 22.03 22.08
N PHE A 163 4.37 21.30 20.99
CA PHE A 163 3.75 19.98 20.98
C PHE A 163 4.48 18.98 21.89
N HIS A 164 5.80 18.97 21.88
CA HIS A 164 6.59 18.13 22.80
C HIS A 164 6.39 18.55 24.26
N LEU A 165 6.36 19.85 24.54
CA LEU A 165 6.12 20.35 25.89
C LEU A 165 4.77 19.91 26.44
N GLU A 166 3.74 19.87 25.59
CA GLU A 166 2.38 19.44 25.95
C GLU A 166 2.31 17.92 26.17
N HIS A 167 2.82 17.13 25.23
CA HIS A 167 2.64 15.68 25.21
C HIS A 167 3.78 14.88 25.84
N LYS A 168 4.93 15.50 26.13
CA LYS A 168 6.10 14.96 26.85
C LYS A 168 6.87 13.87 26.11
N ASP A 169 6.21 12.88 25.55
CA ASP A 169 6.80 11.74 24.84
C ASP A 169 6.24 11.74 23.41
N VAL A 170 7.07 12.05 22.44
CA VAL A 170 6.66 12.37 21.07
C VAL A 170 7.51 11.64 20.06
N ILE A 171 6.87 11.11 19.03
CA ILE A 171 7.52 10.60 17.83
C ILE A 171 7.57 11.71 16.78
N TYR A 172 8.76 11.98 16.26
CA TYR A 172 8.99 12.84 15.10
C TYR A 172 9.35 12.02 13.89
N LYS A 173 8.67 12.22 12.78
CA LYS A 173 8.86 11.45 11.56
C LYS A 173 8.67 12.30 10.31
N PRO A 174 9.43 12.02 9.22
CA PRO A 174 9.19 12.65 7.93
C PRO A 174 7.84 12.17 7.38
N LEU A 175 7.24 12.94 6.48
CA LEU A 175 6.00 12.55 5.79
C LEU A 175 6.24 11.55 4.66
N ASP A 176 7.44 11.49 4.13
CA ASP A 176 7.92 10.48 3.20
C ASP A 176 8.89 9.53 3.92
N GLY A 177 9.22 8.45 3.29
CA GLY A 177 10.08 7.41 3.86
C GLY A 177 9.32 6.13 4.16
N MET A 178 10.05 5.03 4.23
CA MET A 178 9.53 3.68 4.41
C MET A 178 10.36 2.92 5.44
N GLY A 179 9.80 1.83 5.95
CA GLY A 179 10.52 0.92 6.84
C GLY A 179 10.97 1.52 8.16
N GLY A 180 10.33 2.60 8.63
CA GLY A 180 10.70 3.27 9.88
C GLY A 180 11.94 4.15 9.81
N SER A 181 12.40 4.49 8.61
CA SER A 181 13.55 5.36 8.41
C SER A 181 13.32 6.76 8.97
N SER A 182 14.33 7.29 9.68
CA SER A 182 14.32 8.65 10.24
C SER A 182 13.18 8.93 11.24
N ILE A 183 12.71 7.90 11.94
CA ILE A 183 11.76 8.05 13.03
C ILE A 183 12.52 8.25 14.35
N PHE A 184 12.21 9.33 15.07
CA PHE A 184 12.85 9.68 16.34
C PHE A 184 11.81 9.77 17.45
N ARG A 185 12.10 9.12 18.59
CA ARG A 185 11.35 9.32 19.83
C ARG A 185 12.07 10.32 20.70
N ALA A 186 11.39 11.41 21.02
CA ALA A 186 11.83 12.39 21.99
C ALA A 186 11.07 12.19 23.30
N LYS A 187 11.76 11.69 24.32
CA LYS A 187 11.25 11.54 25.70
C LYS A 187 11.18 12.90 26.39
N PRO A 188 10.52 12.99 27.57
CA PRO A 188 10.64 14.18 28.40
C PRO A 188 12.11 14.52 28.61
N GLU A 189 12.45 15.81 28.56
CA GLU A 189 13.83 16.30 28.73
C GLU A 189 14.84 15.79 27.67
N GLU A 190 14.35 15.55 26.42
CA GLU A 190 15.23 15.16 25.32
C GLU A 190 16.26 16.24 25.00
N ALA A 191 17.53 15.97 25.27
CA ALA A 191 18.61 16.90 25.05
C ALA A 191 18.81 17.29 23.57
N ASN A 192 18.49 16.38 22.66
CA ASN A 192 18.69 16.55 21.22
C ASN A 192 17.43 17.04 20.49
N LEU A 193 16.37 17.43 21.21
CA LEU A 193 15.09 17.81 20.59
C LEU A 193 15.26 18.86 19.49
N SER A 194 16.05 19.90 19.71
CA SER A 194 16.30 20.95 18.72
C SER A 194 16.96 20.39 17.47
N VAL A 195 17.96 19.51 17.63
CA VAL A 195 18.69 18.89 16.51
C VAL A 195 17.78 17.96 15.70
N ILE A 196 16.94 17.17 16.37
CA ILE A 196 15.95 16.31 15.71
C ILE A 196 15.01 17.14 14.84
N ILE A 197 14.44 18.21 15.39
CA ILE A 197 13.51 19.09 14.69
C ILE A 197 14.20 19.80 13.53
N GLU A 198 15.38 20.38 13.74
CA GLU A 198 16.14 21.07 12.71
C GLU A 198 16.52 20.16 11.55
N THR A 199 16.96 18.94 11.85
CA THR A 199 17.34 17.93 10.85
C THR A 199 16.15 17.50 10.02
N LEU A 200 15.06 17.08 10.66
CA LEU A 200 13.87 16.58 9.97
C LEU A 200 13.15 17.67 9.17
N THR A 201 13.09 18.91 9.73
CA THR A 201 12.45 20.03 9.03
C THR A 201 13.38 20.73 8.03
N GLN A 202 14.63 20.28 7.89
CA GLN A 202 15.63 20.99 7.10
C GLN A 202 15.65 22.49 7.45
N HIS A 203 15.81 22.77 8.72
CA HIS A 203 15.80 24.15 9.28
C HIS A 203 14.50 24.91 9.01
N GLY A 204 13.36 24.27 9.22
CA GLY A 204 12.04 24.90 9.12
C GLY A 204 11.47 25.01 7.70
N ARG A 205 12.07 24.35 6.71
CA ARG A 205 11.64 24.40 5.31
C ARG A 205 10.75 23.22 4.90
N ARG A 206 10.77 22.14 5.66
CA ARG A 206 10.07 20.89 5.34
C ARG A 206 9.04 20.53 6.40
N GLN A 207 7.83 20.21 5.96
CA GLN A 207 6.78 19.68 6.83
C GLN A 207 7.17 18.30 7.36
N ILE A 208 6.96 18.09 8.65
CA ILE A 208 7.11 16.80 9.33
C ILE A 208 5.90 16.51 10.22
N MET A 209 5.79 15.30 10.70
CA MET A 209 4.77 14.92 11.68
C MET A 209 5.37 14.73 13.06
N ALA A 210 4.73 15.33 14.05
CA ALA A 210 4.90 15.01 15.47
C ALA A 210 3.67 14.27 15.95
N GLN A 211 3.85 13.16 16.64
CA GLN A 211 2.78 12.29 17.13
C GLN A 211 3.06 11.90 18.56
N ARG A 212 2.05 11.99 19.42
CA ARG A 212 2.17 11.49 20.80
C ARG A 212 2.59 10.01 20.76
N PHE A 213 3.59 9.65 21.54
CA PHE A 213 4.04 8.29 21.66
C PHE A 213 2.92 7.40 22.20
N ILE A 214 2.76 6.24 21.60
CA ILE A 214 1.75 5.24 22.00
C ILE A 214 2.48 4.07 22.64
N PRO A 215 2.40 3.92 23.98
CA PRO A 215 3.11 2.84 24.70
C PRO A 215 2.76 1.43 24.23
N ASP A 216 1.54 1.26 23.69
CA ASP A 216 1.05 -0.04 23.20
C ASP A 216 1.84 -0.59 22.01
N ILE A 217 2.79 0.18 21.46
CA ILE A 217 3.73 -0.32 20.43
C ILE A 217 4.46 -1.57 20.88
N ILE A 218 4.63 -1.79 22.18
CA ILE A 218 5.22 -3.00 22.73
C ILE A 218 4.45 -4.27 22.35
N ASN A 219 3.14 -4.12 22.12
CA ASN A 219 2.25 -5.20 21.68
C ASN A 219 2.16 -5.31 20.16
N GLY A 220 2.85 -4.46 19.44
CA GLY A 220 2.97 -4.45 18.00
C GLY A 220 2.29 -3.27 17.31
N ASP A 221 2.85 -2.92 16.17
CA ASP A 221 2.25 -2.07 15.14
C ASP A 221 1.50 -3.00 14.19
N LYS A 222 0.16 -2.97 14.25
CA LYS A 222 -0.69 -3.90 13.52
C LYS A 222 -0.87 -3.44 12.08
N ARG A 223 -0.60 -4.34 11.12
CA ARG A 223 -1.01 -4.19 9.73
C ARG A 223 -2.38 -4.83 9.53
N ILE A 224 -3.38 -4.03 9.17
CA ILE A 224 -4.72 -4.48 8.80
C ILE A 224 -4.89 -4.27 7.30
N LEU A 225 -5.13 -5.36 6.56
CA LEU A 225 -5.38 -5.29 5.12
C LEU A 225 -6.87 -5.09 4.86
N MET A 226 -7.19 -4.20 3.91
CA MET A 226 -8.56 -3.97 3.49
C MET A 226 -8.68 -4.13 1.97
N ILE A 227 -9.74 -4.80 1.54
CA ILE A 227 -10.10 -5.01 0.14
C ILE A 227 -11.44 -4.33 -0.12
N ASP A 228 -11.46 -3.34 -0.99
CA ASP A 228 -12.67 -2.57 -1.34
C ASP A 228 -13.46 -2.09 -0.11
N GLY A 229 -12.74 -1.55 0.87
CA GLY A 229 -13.31 -1.05 2.11
C GLY A 229 -13.73 -2.12 3.12
N VAL A 230 -13.45 -3.39 2.88
CA VAL A 230 -13.75 -4.51 3.79
C VAL A 230 -12.46 -5.05 4.41
N PRO A 231 -12.34 -5.08 5.74
CA PRO A 231 -11.14 -5.61 6.37
C PRO A 231 -11.01 -7.12 6.21
N VAL A 232 -9.78 -7.58 6.01
CA VAL A 232 -9.41 -8.98 6.27
C VAL A 232 -9.56 -9.21 7.78
N PRO A 233 -10.17 -10.33 8.23
CA PRO A 233 -10.55 -10.49 9.64
C PRO A 233 -9.38 -10.70 10.62
N TYR A 234 -8.14 -10.73 10.11
CA TYR A 234 -6.93 -10.92 10.91
C TYR A 234 -5.88 -9.87 10.54
N ALA A 235 -5.12 -9.42 11.53
CA ALA A 235 -4.03 -8.47 11.37
C ALA A 235 -2.68 -9.14 11.62
N LEU A 236 -1.60 -8.51 11.16
CA LEU A 236 -0.24 -8.86 11.54
C LEU A 236 0.29 -7.82 12.53
N ALA A 237 0.45 -8.20 13.80
CA ALA A 237 1.13 -7.37 14.78
C ALA A 237 2.64 -7.49 14.56
N ARG A 238 3.29 -6.36 14.25
CA ARG A 238 4.73 -6.27 14.04
C ARG A 238 5.36 -5.77 15.33
N ILE A 239 5.88 -6.72 16.12
CA ILE A 239 6.39 -6.48 17.47
C ILE A 239 7.82 -5.98 17.36
N PRO A 240 8.19 -4.82 17.97
CA PRO A 240 9.55 -4.30 17.95
C PRO A 240 10.56 -5.30 18.52
N ALA A 241 11.78 -5.31 17.95
CA ALA A 241 12.91 -6.02 18.54
C ALA A 241 13.28 -5.39 19.89
N THR A 242 13.97 -6.15 20.74
CA THR A 242 14.43 -5.67 22.05
C THR A 242 15.27 -4.39 21.90
N GLY A 243 14.87 -3.33 22.60
CA GLY A 243 15.53 -2.01 22.55
C GLY A 243 15.15 -1.14 21.36
N GLU A 244 14.28 -1.60 20.49
CA GLU A 244 13.76 -0.84 19.34
C GLU A 244 12.35 -0.29 19.66
N SER A 245 12.04 0.91 19.17
CA SER A 245 10.70 1.50 19.29
C SER A 245 9.86 1.39 18.02
N ARG A 246 10.40 0.78 16.96
CA ARG A 246 9.74 0.62 15.66
C ARG A 246 9.30 -0.83 15.47
N GLY A 247 8.02 -1.04 15.11
CA GLY A 247 7.46 -2.35 14.85
C GLY A 247 7.67 -2.87 13.42
N ASN A 248 8.23 -2.06 12.51
CA ASN A 248 8.43 -2.45 11.12
C ASN A 248 9.27 -3.71 10.99
N LEU A 249 8.85 -4.65 10.16
CA LEU A 249 9.60 -5.89 9.90
C LEU A 249 10.99 -5.59 9.32
N ALA A 250 11.11 -4.54 8.50
CA ALA A 250 12.39 -4.06 7.96
C ALA A 250 13.35 -3.55 9.05
N ALA A 251 12.84 -3.12 10.22
CA ALA A 251 13.63 -2.71 11.38
C ALA A 251 13.88 -3.88 12.37
N GLY A 252 13.65 -5.14 11.97
CA GLY A 252 13.87 -6.33 12.79
C GLY A 252 12.68 -6.73 13.67
N GLY A 253 11.50 -6.17 13.43
CA GLY A 253 10.26 -6.57 14.11
C GLY A 253 9.89 -8.03 13.81
N ASN A 254 9.15 -8.65 14.72
CA ASN A 254 8.60 -10.00 14.59
C ASN A 254 7.10 -9.93 14.32
N GLY A 255 6.64 -10.61 13.28
CA GLY A 255 5.22 -10.65 12.90
C GLY A 255 4.45 -11.71 13.65
N VAL A 256 3.36 -11.32 14.32
CA VAL A 256 2.39 -12.22 14.97
C VAL A 256 1.01 -11.92 14.45
N ALA A 257 0.41 -12.89 13.75
CA ALA A 257 -0.96 -12.75 13.26
C ALA A 257 -1.97 -12.94 14.39
N GLN A 258 -3.03 -12.14 14.38
CA GLN A 258 -4.07 -12.14 15.42
C GLN A 258 -5.42 -11.66 14.85
N PRO A 259 -6.57 -12.05 15.47
CA PRO A 259 -7.86 -11.52 15.09
C PRO A 259 -7.93 -10.01 15.29
N LEU A 260 -8.77 -9.34 14.51
CA LEU A 260 -9.08 -7.92 14.72
C LEU A 260 -9.84 -7.73 16.04
N SER A 261 -9.48 -6.68 16.79
CA SER A 261 -10.25 -6.24 17.96
C SER A 261 -11.50 -5.44 17.52
N ASP A 262 -12.41 -5.19 18.46
CA ASP A 262 -13.57 -4.32 18.20
C ASP A 262 -13.13 -2.90 17.80
N GLN A 263 -12.06 -2.40 18.40
CA GLN A 263 -11.49 -1.09 18.05
C GLN A 263 -10.89 -1.10 16.64
N ASP A 264 -10.20 -2.18 16.24
CA ASP A 264 -9.70 -2.35 14.88
C ASP A 264 -10.84 -2.32 13.86
N LEU A 265 -11.92 -3.04 14.13
CA LEU A 265 -13.12 -3.05 13.29
C LEU A 265 -13.78 -1.68 13.20
N TRP A 266 -13.84 -0.94 14.30
CA TRP A 266 -14.37 0.41 14.31
C TRP A 266 -13.53 1.37 13.46
N ILE A 267 -12.21 1.31 13.56
CA ILE A 267 -11.29 2.10 12.70
C ILE A 267 -11.53 1.76 11.22
N CYS A 268 -11.61 0.47 10.88
CA CYS A 268 -11.90 0.03 9.51
C CYS A 268 -13.22 0.60 9.01
N GLN A 269 -14.25 0.61 9.84
CA GLN A 269 -15.57 1.16 9.50
C GLN A 269 -15.50 2.68 9.25
N GLN A 270 -14.70 3.42 10.04
CA GLN A 270 -14.53 4.87 9.87
C GLN A 270 -13.92 5.24 8.52
N VAL A 271 -12.98 4.46 8.01
CA VAL A 271 -12.26 4.76 6.78
C VAL A 271 -12.89 4.13 5.52
N SER A 272 -13.77 3.14 5.68
CA SER A 272 -14.27 2.29 4.60
C SER A 272 -14.87 3.05 3.43
N SER A 273 -15.80 3.99 3.66
CA SER A 273 -16.46 4.71 2.57
C SER A 273 -15.49 5.59 1.79
N ALA A 274 -14.57 6.29 2.47
CA ALA A 274 -13.54 7.09 1.81
C ALA A 274 -12.62 6.25 0.93
N LEU A 275 -12.24 5.05 1.37
CA LEU A 275 -11.44 4.12 0.57
C LEU A 275 -12.18 3.69 -0.70
N LYS A 276 -13.46 3.35 -0.60
CA LYS A 276 -14.30 2.97 -1.75
C LYS A 276 -14.47 4.12 -2.73
N GLU A 277 -14.82 5.30 -2.26
CA GLU A 277 -15.03 6.50 -3.08
C GLU A 277 -13.77 6.89 -3.85
N LYS A 278 -12.60 6.70 -3.25
CA LYS A 278 -11.32 7.01 -3.85
C LYS A 278 -10.75 5.90 -4.75
N GLY A 279 -11.44 4.77 -4.90
CA GLY A 279 -10.92 3.64 -5.68
C GLY A 279 -9.64 3.03 -5.09
N LEU A 280 -9.49 3.11 -3.79
CA LEU A 280 -8.39 2.50 -3.03
C LEU A 280 -8.77 1.06 -2.69
N LEU A 281 -8.61 0.19 -3.67
CA LEU A 281 -9.10 -1.17 -3.64
C LEU A 281 -8.35 -2.09 -2.67
N PHE A 282 -7.04 -1.84 -2.53
CA PHE A 282 -6.18 -2.62 -1.64
C PHE A 282 -5.30 -1.69 -0.81
N VAL A 283 -5.52 -1.66 0.50
CA VAL A 283 -4.78 -0.80 1.41
C VAL A 283 -4.34 -1.55 2.66
N GLY A 284 -3.30 -1.04 3.31
CA GLY A 284 -2.84 -1.50 4.62
C GLY A 284 -2.97 -0.38 5.64
N LEU A 285 -3.81 -0.56 6.65
CA LEU A 285 -3.86 0.31 7.83
C LEU A 285 -2.78 -0.09 8.81
N ASP A 286 -2.13 0.90 9.41
CA ASP A 286 -1.24 0.67 10.54
C ASP A 286 -1.91 1.21 11.81
N VAL A 287 -2.04 0.34 12.81
CA VAL A 287 -2.76 0.60 14.06
C VAL A 287 -1.89 0.20 15.24
N ILE A 288 -1.63 1.17 16.12
CA ILE A 288 -0.90 0.94 17.38
C ILE A 288 -1.88 1.12 18.53
N GLY A 289 -2.10 0.08 19.34
CA GLY A 289 -3.12 0.09 20.37
C GLY A 289 -4.49 0.40 19.75
N ASP A 290 -5.11 1.50 20.19
CA ASP A 290 -6.42 1.96 19.72
C ASP A 290 -6.36 3.00 18.59
N TYR A 291 -5.18 3.27 18.02
CA TYR A 291 -4.97 4.43 17.17
C TYR A 291 -4.47 4.05 15.76
N LEU A 292 -5.14 4.63 14.77
CA LEU A 292 -4.68 4.65 13.38
C LEU A 292 -3.48 5.60 13.24
N THR A 293 -2.40 5.11 12.64
CA THR A 293 -1.18 5.92 12.39
C THR A 293 -0.89 6.15 10.92
N GLU A 294 -1.22 5.18 10.06
CA GLU A 294 -0.98 5.27 8.61
C GLU A 294 -2.06 4.54 7.83
N ILE A 295 -2.30 5.02 6.60
CA ILE A 295 -3.08 4.32 5.57
C ILE A 295 -2.17 4.14 4.35
N ASN A 296 -1.65 2.95 4.16
CA ASN A 296 -0.69 2.64 3.10
C ASN A 296 -1.43 2.24 1.82
N VAL A 297 -1.28 3.03 0.77
CA VAL A 297 -2.05 2.88 -0.47
C VAL A 297 -1.20 2.48 -1.68
N THR A 298 0.12 2.59 -1.62
CA THR A 298 1.02 2.33 -2.76
C THR A 298 1.29 0.84 -2.95
N SER A 299 2.00 0.21 -2.01
CA SER A 299 2.39 -1.19 -2.11
C SER A 299 2.35 -1.91 -0.74
N PRO A 300 1.19 -1.91 -0.03
CA PRO A 300 1.10 -2.58 1.26
C PRO A 300 1.43 -4.07 1.14
N THR A 301 2.05 -4.59 2.19
CA THR A 301 2.53 -5.97 2.29
C THR A 301 1.82 -6.74 3.40
N CYS A 302 2.27 -7.95 3.69
CA CYS A 302 1.83 -8.86 4.77
C CYS A 302 0.75 -9.86 4.38
N ILE A 303 0.38 -9.98 3.10
CA ILE A 303 -0.56 -11.02 2.66
C ILE A 303 -0.05 -12.41 3.06
N ARG A 304 1.21 -12.73 2.76
CA ARG A 304 1.72 -14.09 2.92
C ARG A 304 1.84 -14.51 4.39
N GLU A 305 2.23 -13.60 5.25
CA GLU A 305 2.32 -13.85 6.69
C GLU A 305 0.94 -14.13 7.31
N ILE A 306 -0.07 -13.37 6.92
CA ILE A 306 -1.44 -13.54 7.44
C ILE A 306 -2.09 -14.81 6.86
N ASP A 307 -1.94 -15.05 5.55
CA ASP A 307 -2.43 -16.27 4.90
C ASP A 307 -1.87 -17.53 5.54
N ALA A 308 -0.56 -17.56 5.80
CA ALA A 308 0.11 -18.71 6.40
C ALA A 308 -0.38 -19.00 7.84
N ALA A 309 -0.69 -17.95 8.61
CA ALA A 309 -1.13 -18.11 9.99
C ALA A 309 -2.57 -18.63 10.13
N TYR A 310 -3.45 -18.26 9.21
CA TYR A 310 -4.89 -18.56 9.29
C TYR A 310 -5.45 -19.32 8.09
N ASN A 311 -4.58 -19.83 7.24
CA ASN A 311 -4.96 -20.55 6.01
C ASN A 311 -5.98 -19.79 5.15
N LEU A 312 -5.69 -18.52 4.89
CA LEU A 312 -6.49 -17.63 4.06
C LEU A 312 -5.96 -17.59 2.63
N ASN A 313 -6.73 -16.92 1.76
CA ASN A 313 -6.35 -16.63 0.38
C ASN A 313 -6.68 -15.16 0.05
N ILE A 314 -5.98 -14.24 0.72
CA ILE A 314 -6.24 -12.80 0.62
C ILE A 314 -6.05 -12.30 -0.82
N ALA A 315 -4.99 -12.74 -1.50
CA ALA A 315 -4.77 -12.38 -2.89
C ALA A 315 -5.88 -12.91 -3.81
N GLY A 316 -6.41 -14.10 -3.55
CA GLY A 316 -7.58 -14.64 -4.26
C GLY A 316 -8.82 -13.78 -4.07
N ASP A 317 -9.10 -13.35 -2.85
CA ASP A 317 -10.22 -12.44 -2.53
C ASP A 317 -10.09 -11.10 -3.26
N LEU A 318 -8.87 -10.58 -3.37
CA LEU A 318 -8.60 -9.37 -4.15
C LEU A 318 -8.87 -9.60 -5.65
N MET A 319 -8.42 -10.72 -6.22
CA MET A 319 -8.67 -11.05 -7.63
C MET A 319 -10.15 -11.24 -7.90
N ASP A 320 -10.91 -11.87 -7.00
CA ASP A 320 -12.36 -11.99 -7.09
C ASP A 320 -13.05 -10.62 -7.12
N THR A 321 -12.61 -9.71 -6.26
CA THR A 321 -13.13 -8.33 -6.21
C THR A 321 -12.83 -7.57 -7.50
N ILE A 322 -11.61 -7.70 -8.04
CA ILE A 322 -11.21 -7.11 -9.32
C ILE A 322 -12.10 -7.62 -10.45
N GLU A 323 -12.31 -8.93 -10.54
CA GLU A 323 -13.16 -9.56 -11.55
C GLU A 323 -14.60 -9.03 -11.50
N GLN A 324 -15.17 -8.91 -10.30
CA GLN A 324 -16.50 -8.33 -10.10
C GLN A 324 -16.58 -6.88 -10.57
N LYS A 325 -15.58 -6.06 -10.27
CA LYS A 325 -15.54 -4.65 -10.69
C LYS A 325 -15.42 -4.50 -12.20
N ILE A 326 -14.64 -5.34 -12.85
CA ILE A 326 -14.53 -5.35 -14.32
C ILE A 326 -15.86 -5.77 -14.95
N ALA A 327 -16.52 -6.79 -14.41
CA ALA A 327 -17.83 -7.25 -14.89
C ALA A 327 -18.93 -6.17 -14.75
N LEU A 328 -18.90 -5.38 -13.67
CA LEU A 328 -19.84 -4.27 -13.45
C LEU A 328 -19.65 -3.10 -14.41
N LYS A 329 -18.40 -2.81 -14.82
CA LYS A 329 -18.11 -1.77 -15.82
C LYS A 329 -18.56 -2.17 -17.24
N ALA A 330 -18.70 -3.45 -17.51
CA ALA A 330 -19.09 -3.95 -18.85
C ALA A 330 -20.61 -3.93 -19.08
N ARG A 331 -21.40 -3.60 -18.05
CA ARG A 331 -22.86 -3.43 -18.11
C ARG A 331 -23.23 -1.96 -18.28
#